data_4992451b9987eaec109f21121e0482bc
#
_entry.id   4992451b9987eaec109f21121e0482bc
#
_cell.length_a   1.000
_cell.length_b   1.000
_cell.length_c   1.000
_cell.angle_alpha   90.00
_cell.angle_beta   90.00
_cell.angle_gamma   90.00
#
_symmetry.space_group_name_H-M   'P 1'
#
loop_
_entity.id
_entity.type
_entity.pdbx_description
1 polymer ?
#
loop_
_entity_poly.entity_id
_entity_poly.type
_entity_poly.pdbx_seq_one_letter_code
_entity_poly.pdbx_strand_id
1 'polypeptide(L)'
;MGFECVSKTDVGLRRKVNEDALLVRTERGLWAVADGMGGHERGDVASSRVTQSLLELPAIDGLEELVESAVTTLQRVNDDLIELAGEAEGQKSIGSTVVGLAIADGQFRCFWAGDSRAYRLRDNQIVQLSRDHSMVQDLVDAGMLQPEEAEGHPNANIITRAVGVARDLRIDTVSGDAKPRDQFLLATDGVTRLLSDAELAAELSTNPPAIAARKLIDTVLARGAPDNASLIIVKII
;
A
#
# COMPACT_ATOMS: atom_id res chain seq x y z
N MET A 1 -20.40 9.81 7.87
CA MET A 1 -19.91 8.42 7.83
C MET A 1 -18.84 8.29 8.89
N GLY A 2 -18.92 7.27 9.76
CA GLY A 2 -17.92 7.03 10.79
C GLY A 2 -16.93 5.95 10.35
N PHE A 3 -15.72 5.97 10.90
CA PHE A 3 -14.69 4.98 10.61
C PHE A 3 -14.07 4.43 11.89
N GLU A 4 -13.88 3.13 11.97
CA GLU A 4 -12.99 2.47 12.90
C GLU A 4 -11.70 2.13 12.13
N CYS A 5 -10.56 2.67 12.57
CA CYS A 5 -9.29 2.46 11.89
C CYS A 5 -8.24 1.91 12.84
N VAL A 6 -7.49 0.94 12.37
CA VAL A 6 -6.34 0.36 13.06
C VAL A 6 -5.19 0.23 12.09
N SER A 7 -3.99 0.60 12.53
CA SER A 7 -2.75 0.42 11.78
C SER A 7 -1.73 -0.37 12.60
N LYS A 8 -0.94 -1.15 11.91
CA LYS A 8 0.18 -1.91 12.46
C LYS A 8 1.36 -1.88 11.50
N THR A 9 2.55 -1.78 12.06
CA THR A 9 3.82 -1.92 11.33
C THR A 9 4.80 -2.70 12.20
N ASP A 10 5.61 -3.53 11.58
CA ASP A 10 6.67 -4.31 12.21
C ASP A 10 7.88 -4.38 11.29
N VAL A 11 9.09 -4.31 11.87
CA VAL A 11 10.35 -4.38 11.12
C VAL A 11 10.59 -5.77 10.51
N GLY A 12 9.86 -6.78 10.99
CA GLY A 12 10.08 -8.16 10.63
C GLY A 12 11.29 -8.78 11.34
N LEU A 13 11.69 -9.99 10.91
CA LEU A 13 12.74 -10.76 11.58
C LEU A 13 14.09 -10.76 10.85
N ARG A 14 14.17 -10.18 9.66
CA ARG A 14 15.38 -10.18 8.83
C ARG A 14 15.92 -8.78 8.55
N ARG A 15 15.07 -7.78 8.54
CA ARG A 15 15.45 -6.37 8.33
C ARG A 15 15.94 -5.74 9.62
N LYS A 16 16.78 -4.70 9.53
CA LYS A 16 17.27 -3.92 10.67
C LYS A 16 16.54 -2.59 10.80
N VAL A 17 16.02 -2.09 9.69
CA VAL A 17 15.31 -0.81 9.60
C VAL A 17 13.92 -1.10 9.04
N ASN A 18 12.94 -0.37 9.53
CA ASN A 18 11.62 -0.37 8.93
C ASN A 18 11.57 0.73 7.88
N GLU A 19 11.50 0.33 6.62
CA GLU A 19 11.39 1.22 5.47
C GLU A 19 9.94 1.45 5.03
N ASP A 20 8.97 0.79 5.70
CA ASP A 20 7.55 1.05 5.53
C ASP A 20 7.11 2.33 6.26
N ALA A 21 6.13 3.03 5.70
CA ALA A 21 5.49 4.17 6.34
C ALA A 21 3.96 4.11 6.19
N LEU A 22 3.26 4.62 7.19
CA LEU A 22 1.79 4.61 7.26
C LEU A 22 1.25 6.04 7.37
N LEU A 23 0.16 6.32 6.66
CA LEU A 23 -0.64 7.53 6.82
C LEU A 23 -2.03 7.16 7.33
N VAL A 24 -2.45 7.76 8.44
CA VAL A 24 -3.80 7.65 8.99
C VAL A 24 -4.36 9.04 9.24
N ARG A 25 -5.31 9.46 8.40
CA ARG A 25 -6.06 10.72 8.53
C ARG A 25 -7.56 10.42 8.52
N THR A 26 -8.00 9.73 9.57
CA THR A 26 -9.40 9.26 9.68
C THR A 26 -10.41 10.39 9.60
N GLU A 27 -10.08 11.56 10.17
CA GLU A 27 -10.92 12.77 10.12
C GLU A 27 -11.07 13.37 8.71
N ARG A 28 -10.20 12.95 7.78
CA ARG A 28 -10.23 13.35 6.37
C ARG A 28 -10.68 12.22 5.45
N GLY A 29 -10.90 11.03 5.99
CA GLY A 29 -11.19 9.84 5.19
C GLY A 29 -10.04 9.46 4.26
N LEU A 30 -8.78 9.65 4.68
CA LEU A 30 -7.59 9.38 3.87
C LEU A 30 -6.60 8.48 4.62
N TRP A 31 -6.19 7.40 3.99
CA TRP A 31 -5.19 6.46 4.50
C TRP A 31 -4.23 6.05 3.39
N ALA A 32 -2.98 5.75 3.74
CA ALA A 32 -2.03 5.20 2.79
C ALA A 32 -0.98 4.34 3.49
N VAL A 33 -0.45 3.38 2.74
CA VAL A 33 0.72 2.57 3.08
C VAL A 33 1.77 2.80 2.01
N ALA A 34 3.02 2.91 2.39
CA ALA A 34 4.16 3.10 1.53
C ALA A 34 5.28 2.15 1.95
N ASP A 35 5.83 1.39 1.01
CA ASP A 35 6.96 0.49 1.18
C ASP A 35 8.18 1.11 0.49
N GLY A 36 9.16 1.46 1.29
CA GLY A 36 10.36 2.16 0.83
C GLY A 36 11.41 1.20 0.29
N MET A 37 11.98 1.54 -0.86
CA MET A 37 13.07 0.81 -1.47
C MET A 37 14.23 1.72 -1.81
N GLY A 38 15.45 1.27 -1.52
CA GLY A 38 16.65 2.02 -1.84
C GLY A 38 17.92 1.36 -1.32
N GLY A 39 19.05 1.65 -1.93
CA GLY A 39 20.34 1.18 -1.42
C GLY A 39 20.80 2.01 -0.22
N HIS A 40 21.41 1.38 0.79
CA HIS A 40 22.00 2.05 1.97
C HIS A 40 21.01 2.85 2.83
N GLU A 41 19.92 2.23 3.30
CA GLU A 41 18.99 2.79 4.28
C GLU A 41 18.31 4.10 3.81
N ARG A 42 17.90 4.18 2.53
CA ARG A 42 17.18 5.34 1.98
C ARG A 42 15.74 5.04 1.60
N GLY A 43 15.28 3.81 1.75
CA GLY A 43 13.89 3.43 1.55
C GLY A 43 12.97 4.12 2.55
N ASP A 44 13.40 4.22 3.82
CA ASP A 44 12.69 4.93 4.89
C ASP A 44 12.48 6.42 4.57
N VAL A 45 13.45 7.06 3.93
CA VAL A 45 13.32 8.45 3.47
C VAL A 45 12.24 8.56 2.39
N ALA A 46 12.21 7.60 1.44
CA ALA A 46 11.24 7.64 0.35
C ALA A 46 9.81 7.41 0.83
N SER A 47 9.57 6.37 1.61
CA SER A 47 8.25 6.05 2.16
C SER A 47 7.73 7.14 3.11
N SER A 48 8.64 7.71 3.95
CA SER A 48 8.32 8.84 4.81
C SER A 48 7.95 10.08 4.01
N ARG A 49 8.66 10.40 2.93
CA ARG A 49 8.31 11.54 2.05
C ARG A 49 6.95 11.36 1.42
N VAL A 50 6.63 10.16 0.93
CA VAL A 50 5.32 9.84 0.36
C VAL A 50 4.22 10.10 1.39
N THR A 51 4.32 9.49 2.57
CA THR A 51 3.27 9.61 3.60
C THR A 51 3.19 11.01 4.20
N GLN A 52 4.33 11.69 4.44
CA GLN A 52 4.37 13.05 4.96
C GLN A 52 3.73 14.06 3.99
N SER A 53 4.03 13.97 2.70
CA SER A 53 3.46 14.87 1.70
C SER A 53 1.94 14.69 1.56
N LEU A 54 1.42 13.48 1.70
CA LEU A 54 -0.02 13.23 1.78
C LEU A 54 -0.63 13.72 3.10
N LEU A 55 0.12 13.66 4.21
CA LEU A 55 -0.31 14.21 5.49
C LEU A 55 -0.49 15.74 5.43
N GLU A 56 0.35 16.41 4.68
CA GLU A 56 0.36 17.87 4.53
C GLU A 56 -0.70 18.42 3.56
N LEU A 57 -1.45 17.54 2.88
CA LEU A 57 -2.55 17.98 2.02
C LEU A 57 -3.52 18.88 2.79
N PRO A 58 -3.92 20.03 2.20
CA PRO A 58 -4.90 20.92 2.84
C PRO A 58 -6.25 20.22 3.04
N ALA A 59 -7.14 20.90 3.74
CA ALA A 59 -8.53 20.48 3.78
C ALA A 59 -9.13 20.65 2.38
N ILE A 60 -9.58 19.54 1.79
CA ILE A 60 -10.19 19.50 0.47
C ILE A 60 -11.58 18.90 0.65
N ASP A 61 -12.60 19.58 0.15
CA ASP A 61 -13.96 19.09 0.11
C ASP A 61 -14.18 18.36 -1.23
N GLY A 62 -14.66 17.12 -1.15
CA GLY A 62 -14.89 16.29 -2.33
C GLY A 62 -13.84 15.19 -2.50
N LEU A 63 -14.33 13.98 -2.80
CA LEU A 63 -13.48 12.79 -2.97
C LEU A 63 -12.57 12.89 -4.21
N GLU A 64 -13.10 13.43 -5.30
CA GLU A 64 -12.38 13.57 -6.57
C GLU A 64 -11.19 14.49 -6.39
N GLU A 65 -11.44 15.70 -5.90
CA GLU A 65 -10.43 16.75 -5.71
C GLU A 65 -9.36 16.31 -4.70
N LEU A 66 -9.76 15.54 -3.66
CA LEU A 66 -8.81 14.98 -2.70
C LEU A 66 -7.84 14.01 -3.37
N VAL A 67 -8.36 13.10 -4.21
CA VAL A 67 -7.53 12.12 -4.90
C VAL A 67 -6.68 12.76 -5.98
N GLU A 68 -7.21 13.70 -6.76
CA GLU A 68 -6.42 14.47 -7.74
C GLU A 68 -5.26 15.23 -7.07
N SER A 69 -5.53 15.83 -5.90
CA SER A 69 -4.50 16.51 -5.12
C SER A 69 -3.45 15.52 -4.58
N ALA A 70 -3.88 14.33 -4.13
CA ALA A 70 -2.96 13.27 -3.70
C ALA A 70 -2.09 12.81 -4.86
N VAL A 71 -2.65 12.53 -6.04
CA VAL A 71 -1.92 12.12 -7.25
C VAL A 71 -0.91 13.19 -7.66
N THR A 72 -1.33 14.45 -7.72
CA THR A 72 -0.44 15.58 -8.07
C THR A 72 0.70 15.72 -7.05
N THR A 73 0.41 15.48 -5.78
CA THR A 73 1.43 15.54 -4.71
C THR A 73 2.43 14.40 -4.85
N LEU A 74 1.96 13.18 -5.15
CA LEU A 74 2.85 12.04 -5.40
C LEU A 74 3.74 12.23 -6.62
N GLN A 75 3.24 12.89 -7.68
CA GLN A 75 4.07 13.24 -8.85
C GLN A 75 5.18 14.23 -8.49
N ARG A 76 4.91 15.22 -7.63
CA ARG A 76 5.96 16.11 -7.11
C ARG A 76 6.97 15.38 -6.24
N VAL A 77 6.51 14.51 -5.35
CA VAL A 77 7.40 13.66 -4.53
C VAL A 77 8.27 12.76 -5.42
N ASN A 78 7.73 12.25 -6.52
CA ASN A 78 8.48 11.48 -7.51
C ASN A 78 9.67 12.27 -8.07
N ASP A 79 9.42 13.51 -8.50
CA ASP A 79 10.47 14.36 -9.06
C ASP A 79 11.54 14.70 -8.00
N ASP A 80 11.13 15.01 -6.77
CA ASP A 80 12.02 15.28 -5.63
C ASP A 80 12.90 14.06 -5.30
N LEU A 81 12.35 12.85 -5.33
CA LEU A 81 13.11 11.62 -5.06
C LEU A 81 14.11 11.30 -6.17
N ILE A 82 13.72 11.53 -7.43
CA ILE A 82 14.63 11.37 -8.59
C ILE A 82 15.80 12.36 -8.50
N GLU A 83 15.53 13.61 -8.13
CA GLU A 83 16.59 14.62 -7.94
C GLU A 83 17.53 14.22 -6.79
N LEU A 84 16.97 13.80 -5.65
CA LEU A 84 17.72 13.31 -4.50
C LEU A 84 18.59 12.09 -4.84
N ALA A 85 18.09 11.18 -5.68
CA ALA A 85 18.84 10.03 -6.16
C ALA A 85 20.00 10.44 -7.09
N GLY A 86 19.79 11.45 -7.92
CA GLY A 86 20.83 11.99 -8.84
C GLY A 86 21.97 12.69 -8.12
N GLU A 87 21.75 13.22 -6.94
CA GLU A 87 22.79 13.83 -6.08
C GLU A 87 23.67 12.82 -5.34
N ALA A 88 23.24 11.55 -5.30
CA ALA A 88 23.93 10.50 -4.56
C ALA A 88 25.05 9.86 -5.39
N GLU A 89 26.24 9.73 -4.82
CA GLU A 89 27.32 8.97 -5.44
C GLU A 89 26.90 7.51 -5.69
N GLY A 90 26.95 7.07 -6.96
CA GLY A 90 26.70 5.67 -7.35
C GLY A 90 25.34 5.39 -7.96
N GLN A 91 24.56 6.41 -8.39
CA GLN A 91 23.29 6.26 -9.16
C GLN A 91 22.33 5.17 -8.62
N LYS A 92 22.04 5.18 -7.34
CA LYS A 92 21.08 4.24 -6.76
C LYS A 92 19.69 4.88 -6.74
N SER A 93 18.69 4.18 -7.27
CA SER A 93 17.30 4.61 -7.17
C SER A 93 16.85 4.68 -5.71
N ILE A 94 16.15 5.74 -5.37
CA ILE A 94 15.46 5.93 -4.09
C ILE A 94 13.98 6.01 -4.44
N GLY A 95 13.19 5.09 -3.94
CA GLY A 95 11.78 5.05 -4.31
C GLY A 95 10.91 4.43 -3.23
N SER A 96 9.62 4.48 -3.47
CA SER A 96 8.63 3.85 -2.60
C SER A 96 7.43 3.40 -3.39
N THR A 97 6.83 2.29 -3.00
CA THR A 97 5.44 2.02 -3.37
C THR A 97 4.52 3.02 -2.69
N VAL A 98 3.29 3.07 -3.14
CA VAL A 98 2.19 3.69 -2.41
C VAL A 98 0.90 2.97 -2.75
N VAL A 99 0.09 2.67 -1.74
CA VAL A 99 -1.32 2.35 -1.91
C VAL A 99 -2.13 3.20 -0.94
N GLY A 100 -3.04 3.99 -1.50
CA GLY A 100 -3.88 4.92 -0.75
C GLY A 100 -5.36 4.66 -0.93
N LEU A 101 -6.14 5.03 0.08
CA LEU A 101 -7.58 4.94 0.12
C LEU A 101 -8.16 6.28 0.59
N ALA A 102 -9.10 6.80 -0.17
CA ALA A 102 -9.92 7.94 0.22
C ALA A 102 -11.39 7.53 0.25
N ILE A 103 -12.14 7.95 1.28
CA ILE A 103 -13.57 7.67 1.42
C ILE A 103 -14.31 8.96 1.82
N ALA A 104 -15.29 9.35 1.01
CA ALA A 104 -16.22 10.42 1.30
C ALA A 104 -17.58 10.16 0.63
N ASP A 105 -18.66 10.68 1.18
CA ASP A 105 -20.01 10.72 0.59
C ASP A 105 -20.53 9.36 0.06
N GLY A 106 -20.19 8.26 0.77
CA GLY A 106 -20.63 6.91 0.39
C GLY A 106 -19.88 6.34 -0.81
N GLN A 107 -18.76 6.95 -1.20
CA GLN A 107 -17.88 6.48 -2.26
C GLN A 107 -16.46 6.27 -1.72
N PHE A 108 -15.71 5.38 -2.37
CA PHE A 108 -14.27 5.26 -2.16
C PHE A 108 -13.49 5.45 -3.46
N ARG A 109 -12.27 5.90 -3.32
CA ARG A 109 -11.21 5.81 -4.33
C ARG A 109 -9.96 5.23 -3.73
N CYS A 110 -9.42 4.23 -4.40
CA CYS A 110 -8.08 3.70 -4.15
C CYS A 110 -7.15 4.21 -5.24
N PHE A 111 -5.91 4.55 -4.88
CA PHE A 111 -4.87 4.99 -5.81
C PHE A 111 -3.55 4.31 -5.43
N TRP A 112 -2.74 3.90 -6.45
CA TRP A 112 -1.50 3.17 -6.14
C TRP A 112 -0.44 3.27 -7.24
N ALA A 113 0.81 3.05 -6.82
CA ALA A 113 1.96 2.72 -7.63
C ALA A 113 2.84 1.73 -6.86
N GLY A 114 3.08 0.55 -7.40
CA GLY A 114 3.83 -0.54 -6.77
C GLY A 114 3.01 -1.80 -6.59
N ASP A 115 3.47 -2.68 -5.70
CA ASP A 115 2.90 -3.98 -5.38
C ASP A 115 2.34 -4.07 -3.94
N SER A 116 2.30 -2.95 -3.22
CA SER A 116 1.46 -2.83 -2.03
C SER A 116 0.00 -2.87 -2.43
N ARG A 117 -0.83 -3.58 -1.67
CA ARG A 117 -2.18 -3.95 -2.08
C ARG A 117 -3.28 -3.31 -1.25
N ALA A 118 -4.39 -2.99 -1.92
CA ALA A 118 -5.65 -2.62 -1.31
C ALA A 118 -6.70 -3.69 -1.54
N TYR A 119 -7.45 -4.01 -0.50
CA TYR A 119 -8.56 -4.96 -0.53
C TYR A 119 -9.82 -4.33 0.04
N ARG A 120 -10.98 -4.82 -0.40
CA ARG A 120 -12.27 -4.58 0.23
C ARG A 120 -12.89 -5.90 0.64
N LEU A 121 -13.30 -6.02 1.89
CA LEU A 121 -14.16 -7.07 2.40
C LEU A 121 -15.58 -6.54 2.51
N ARG A 122 -16.51 -7.18 1.81
CA ARG A 122 -17.97 -6.95 1.89
C ARG A 122 -18.68 -8.29 1.88
N ASP A 123 -19.65 -8.48 2.79
CA ASP A 123 -20.44 -9.72 2.90
C ASP A 123 -19.55 -10.99 2.95
N ASN A 124 -18.44 -10.93 3.70
CA ASN A 124 -17.40 -11.97 3.84
C ASN A 124 -16.66 -12.32 2.53
N GLN A 125 -16.82 -11.53 1.49
CA GLN A 125 -16.05 -11.66 0.26
C GLN A 125 -14.96 -10.60 0.21
N ILE A 126 -13.70 -11.04 0.08
CA ILE A 126 -12.56 -10.17 -0.14
C ILE A 126 -12.32 -10.00 -1.63
N VAL A 127 -12.02 -8.77 -2.02
CA VAL A 127 -11.65 -8.43 -3.40
C VAL A 127 -10.43 -7.53 -3.35
N GLN A 128 -9.38 -7.92 -4.05
CA GLN A 128 -8.25 -7.02 -4.29
C GLN A 128 -8.68 -5.89 -5.23
N LEU A 129 -8.45 -4.65 -4.82
CA LEU A 129 -8.83 -3.44 -5.56
C LEU A 129 -7.68 -2.93 -6.43
N SER A 130 -6.46 -3.00 -5.92
CA SER A 130 -5.25 -2.65 -6.66
C SER A 130 -4.78 -3.81 -7.54
N ARG A 131 -3.98 -3.49 -8.56
CA ARG A 131 -3.28 -4.47 -9.38
C ARG A 131 -1.79 -4.21 -9.27
N ASP A 132 -1.01 -5.22 -8.93
CA ASP A 132 0.41 -5.07 -8.67
C ASP A 132 1.15 -4.56 -9.90
N HIS A 133 1.99 -3.57 -9.73
CA HIS A 133 2.96 -3.14 -10.75
C HIS A 133 4.25 -3.93 -10.57
N SER A 134 4.21 -5.18 -10.97
CA SER A 134 5.34 -6.12 -10.88
C SER A 134 5.53 -6.88 -12.19
N MET A 135 6.77 -7.34 -12.43
CA MET A 135 7.09 -8.12 -13.62
C MET A 135 6.25 -9.40 -13.71
N VAL A 136 6.01 -10.06 -12.58
CA VAL A 136 5.21 -11.30 -12.57
C VAL A 136 3.76 -11.03 -12.90
N GLN A 137 3.21 -9.91 -12.45
CA GLN A 137 1.86 -9.51 -12.80
C GLN A 137 1.74 -9.18 -14.30
N ASP A 138 2.74 -8.52 -14.88
CA ASP A 138 2.78 -8.25 -16.32
C ASP A 138 2.83 -9.57 -17.14
N LEU A 139 3.56 -10.59 -16.64
CA LEU A 139 3.60 -11.92 -17.27
C LEU A 139 2.26 -12.66 -17.15
N VAL A 140 1.58 -12.56 -16.00
CA VAL A 140 0.24 -13.14 -15.81
C VAL A 140 -0.75 -12.49 -16.78
N ASP A 141 -0.71 -11.16 -16.93
CA ASP A 141 -1.58 -10.42 -17.84
C ASP A 141 -1.37 -10.75 -19.30
N ALA A 142 -0.13 -11.01 -19.66
CA ALA A 142 0.24 -11.46 -21.00
C ALA A 142 -0.09 -12.95 -21.26
N GLY A 143 -0.62 -13.67 -20.25
CA GLY A 143 -0.90 -15.12 -20.33
C GLY A 143 0.37 -15.99 -20.42
N MET A 144 1.52 -15.44 -20.02
CA MET A 144 2.81 -16.15 -20.03
C MET A 144 3.14 -16.81 -18.69
N LEU A 145 2.37 -16.53 -17.65
CA LEU A 145 2.50 -17.11 -16.32
C LEU A 145 1.10 -17.35 -15.73
N GLN A 146 0.92 -18.46 -15.02
CA GLN A 146 -0.32 -18.67 -14.26
C GLN A 146 -0.27 -17.88 -12.94
N PRO A 147 -1.40 -17.36 -12.43
CA PRO A 147 -1.42 -16.60 -11.17
C PRO A 147 -0.78 -17.34 -9.99
N GLU A 148 -0.98 -18.67 -9.91
CA GLU A 148 -0.48 -19.51 -8.84
C GLU A 148 1.05 -19.69 -8.88
N GLU A 149 1.69 -19.40 -10.02
CA GLU A 149 3.14 -19.49 -10.21
C GLU A 149 3.85 -18.17 -9.90
N ALA A 150 3.10 -17.06 -9.77
CA ALA A 150 3.65 -15.72 -9.65
C ALA A 150 4.49 -15.54 -8.36
N GLU A 151 4.00 -16.03 -7.22
CA GLU A 151 4.71 -15.88 -5.94
C GLU A 151 6.04 -16.65 -5.88
N GLY A 152 6.10 -17.83 -6.52
CA GLY A 152 7.30 -18.65 -6.59
C GLY A 152 8.30 -18.24 -7.69
N HIS A 153 7.97 -17.26 -8.50
CA HIS A 153 8.79 -16.87 -9.65
C HIS A 153 10.07 -16.13 -9.21
N PRO A 154 11.24 -16.37 -9.83
CA PRO A 154 12.50 -15.70 -9.49
C PRO A 154 12.42 -14.16 -9.52
N ASN A 155 11.55 -13.61 -10.35
CA ASN A 155 11.33 -12.17 -10.53
C ASN A 155 10.11 -11.64 -9.75
N ALA A 156 9.59 -12.38 -8.76
CA ALA A 156 8.43 -11.97 -7.98
C ALA A 156 8.61 -10.60 -7.26
N ASN A 157 9.86 -10.24 -6.97
CA ASN A 157 10.21 -9.00 -6.27
C ASN A 157 10.54 -7.83 -7.21
N ILE A 158 10.38 -7.98 -8.52
CA ILE A 158 10.70 -6.91 -9.46
C ILE A 158 9.48 -6.03 -9.67
N ILE A 159 9.53 -4.84 -9.05
CA ILE A 159 8.53 -3.79 -9.20
C ILE A 159 8.77 -3.04 -10.52
N THR A 160 7.74 -2.84 -11.31
CA THR A 160 7.80 -2.16 -12.61
C THR A 160 7.40 -0.68 -12.52
N ARG A 161 6.77 -0.26 -11.40
CA ARG A 161 6.36 1.13 -11.18
C ARG A 161 6.36 1.48 -9.69
N ALA A 162 7.01 2.60 -9.34
CA ALA A 162 7.00 3.14 -7.99
C ALA A 162 7.34 4.64 -8.01
N VAL A 163 7.04 5.34 -6.92
CA VAL A 163 7.40 6.74 -6.72
C VAL A 163 8.93 6.87 -6.60
N GLY A 164 9.55 7.80 -7.32
CA GLY A 164 11.01 8.03 -7.30
C GLY A 164 11.82 7.20 -8.30
N VAL A 165 11.17 6.34 -9.12
CA VAL A 165 11.88 5.43 -10.03
C VAL A 165 11.94 5.93 -11.47
N ALA A 166 10.87 6.50 -11.98
CA ALA A 166 10.78 6.99 -13.35
C ALA A 166 10.12 8.37 -13.42
N ARG A 167 10.57 9.22 -14.37
CA ARG A 167 10.03 10.59 -14.52
C ARG A 167 8.54 10.60 -14.86
N ASP A 168 8.06 9.64 -15.64
CA ASP A 168 6.64 9.51 -16.01
C ASP A 168 5.92 8.58 -15.00
N LEU A 169 5.73 9.06 -13.79
CA LEU A 169 4.98 8.33 -12.78
C LEU A 169 3.49 8.35 -13.11
N ARG A 170 2.92 7.17 -13.29
CA ARG A 170 1.47 6.97 -13.41
C ARG A 170 0.94 6.34 -12.12
N ILE A 171 -0.06 6.99 -11.55
CA ILE A 171 -0.82 6.48 -10.41
C ILE A 171 -2.12 5.88 -10.95
N ASP A 172 -2.32 4.60 -10.75
CA ASP A 172 -3.56 3.94 -11.12
C ASP A 172 -4.62 4.19 -10.05
N THR A 173 -5.88 4.22 -10.47
CA THR A 173 -7.01 4.47 -9.56
C THR A 173 -8.17 3.53 -9.83
N VAL A 174 -8.90 3.18 -8.78
CA VAL A 174 -10.19 2.48 -8.85
C VAL A 174 -11.16 3.15 -7.89
N SER A 175 -12.42 3.21 -8.28
CA SER A 175 -13.49 3.80 -7.47
C SER A 175 -14.66 2.84 -7.31
N GLY A 176 -15.49 3.10 -6.30
CA GLY A 176 -16.71 2.36 -6.07
C GLY A 176 -17.51 2.90 -4.89
N ASP A 177 -18.65 2.28 -4.65
CA ASP A 177 -19.49 2.58 -3.51
C ASP A 177 -18.88 2.05 -2.19
N ALA A 178 -18.97 2.87 -1.16
CA ALA A 178 -18.56 2.55 0.20
C ALA A 178 -19.79 2.42 1.09
N LYS A 179 -20.03 1.25 1.67
CA LYS A 179 -21.22 0.92 2.44
C LYS A 179 -20.92 0.69 3.92
N PRO A 180 -21.88 0.92 4.83
CA PRO A 180 -21.74 0.50 6.21
C PRO A 180 -21.33 -0.98 6.32
N ARG A 181 -20.40 -1.28 7.22
CA ARG A 181 -19.76 -2.58 7.46
C ARG A 181 -18.69 -3.01 6.44
N ASP A 182 -18.49 -2.29 5.34
CA ASP A 182 -17.31 -2.56 4.50
C ASP A 182 -16.05 -2.44 5.34
N GLN A 183 -15.11 -3.32 5.08
CA GLN A 183 -13.75 -3.19 5.60
C GLN A 183 -12.76 -3.09 4.45
N PHE A 184 -11.84 -2.15 4.57
CA PHE A 184 -10.73 -2.00 3.63
C PHE A 184 -9.44 -2.37 4.35
N LEU A 185 -8.59 -3.10 3.65
CA LEU A 185 -7.24 -3.42 4.08
C LEU A 185 -6.25 -2.83 3.09
N LEU A 186 -5.32 -2.02 3.57
CA LEU A 186 -4.12 -1.63 2.84
C LEU A 186 -2.93 -2.37 3.46
N ALA A 187 -2.07 -2.97 2.66
CA ALA A 187 -0.95 -3.75 3.17
C ALA A 187 0.26 -3.71 2.24
N THR A 188 1.47 -3.70 2.82
CA THR A 188 2.72 -3.90 2.09
C THR A 188 2.91 -5.38 1.74
N ASP A 189 3.82 -5.65 0.84
CA ASP A 189 4.11 -6.99 0.31
C ASP A 189 4.62 -7.95 1.39
N GLY A 190 5.29 -7.45 2.44
CA GLY A 190 5.68 -8.24 3.60
C GLY A 190 4.51 -8.89 4.35
N VAL A 191 3.29 -8.37 4.17
CA VAL A 191 2.06 -9.00 4.65
C VAL A 191 1.47 -9.93 3.58
N THR A 192 1.26 -9.41 2.37
CA THR A 192 0.47 -10.08 1.32
C THR A 192 1.20 -11.23 0.64
N ARG A 193 2.51 -11.32 0.73
CA ARG A 193 3.31 -12.49 0.28
C ARG A 193 3.27 -13.66 1.26
N LEU A 194 2.97 -13.39 2.52
CA LEU A 194 2.93 -14.43 3.55
C LEU A 194 1.51 -14.86 3.91
N LEU A 195 0.49 -14.10 3.52
CA LEU A 195 -0.90 -14.37 3.84
C LEU A 195 -1.74 -14.40 2.56
N SER A 196 -2.43 -15.49 2.34
CA SER A 196 -3.38 -15.63 1.23
C SER A 196 -4.62 -14.76 1.44
N ASP A 197 -5.31 -14.42 0.35
CA ASP A 197 -6.58 -13.70 0.39
C ASP A 197 -7.63 -14.41 1.27
N ALA A 198 -7.63 -15.74 1.29
CA ALA A 198 -8.53 -16.52 2.13
C ALA A 198 -8.25 -16.32 3.63
N GLU A 199 -6.98 -16.24 4.03
CA GLU A 199 -6.57 -15.97 5.43
C GLU A 199 -6.87 -14.53 5.82
N LEU A 200 -6.62 -13.57 4.93
CA LEU A 200 -7.00 -12.16 5.13
C LEU A 200 -8.53 -12.05 5.34
N ALA A 201 -9.32 -12.68 4.46
CA ALA A 201 -10.78 -12.69 4.57
C ALA A 201 -11.26 -13.30 5.88
N ALA A 202 -10.69 -14.43 6.29
CA ALA A 202 -11.06 -15.13 7.52
C ALA A 202 -10.83 -14.26 8.76
N GLU A 203 -9.65 -13.63 8.87
CA GLU A 203 -9.32 -12.78 10.02
C GLU A 203 -10.18 -11.51 10.06
N LEU A 204 -10.38 -10.84 8.92
CA LEU A 204 -11.19 -9.63 8.81
C LEU A 204 -12.68 -9.90 9.07
N SER A 205 -13.21 -11.07 8.66
CA SER A 205 -14.62 -11.42 8.85
C SER A 205 -14.95 -11.81 10.28
N THR A 206 -14.02 -12.44 10.99
CA THR A 206 -14.29 -13.08 12.29
C THR A 206 -13.90 -12.23 13.48
N ASN A 207 -13.04 -11.22 13.29
CA ASN A 207 -12.48 -10.43 14.38
C ASN A 207 -12.75 -8.93 14.21
N PRO A 208 -12.86 -8.18 15.33
CA PRO A 208 -12.78 -6.73 15.29
C PRO A 208 -11.44 -6.26 14.68
N PRO A 209 -11.38 -5.08 14.02
CA PRO A 209 -10.19 -4.60 13.33
C PRO A 209 -8.90 -4.67 14.14
N ALA A 210 -8.95 -4.29 15.43
CA ALA A 210 -7.76 -4.32 16.30
C ALA A 210 -7.22 -5.74 16.56
N ILE A 211 -8.12 -6.73 16.66
CA ILE A 211 -7.72 -8.13 16.85
C ILE A 211 -7.24 -8.72 15.54
N ALA A 212 -7.94 -8.45 14.44
CA ALA A 212 -7.55 -8.89 13.11
C ALA A 212 -6.13 -8.39 12.76
N ALA A 213 -5.87 -7.07 12.90
CA ALA A 213 -4.58 -6.48 12.62
C ALA A 213 -3.43 -7.14 13.42
N ARG A 214 -3.66 -7.39 14.72
CA ARG A 214 -2.67 -8.07 15.56
C ARG A 214 -2.41 -9.48 15.07
N LYS A 215 -3.45 -10.29 14.84
CA LYS A 215 -3.32 -11.68 14.43
C LYS A 215 -2.64 -11.82 13.06
N LEU A 216 -2.95 -10.91 12.11
CA LEU A 216 -2.29 -10.90 10.80
C LEU A 216 -0.78 -10.67 10.96
N ILE A 217 -0.35 -9.67 11.74
CA ILE A 217 1.07 -9.43 12.01
C ILE A 217 1.70 -10.61 12.78
N ASP A 218 1.03 -11.14 13.82
CA ASP A 218 1.53 -12.28 14.58
C ASP A 218 1.75 -13.50 13.65
N THR A 219 0.86 -13.73 12.68
CA THR A 219 0.99 -14.82 11.70
C THR A 219 2.16 -14.56 10.74
N VAL A 220 2.34 -13.32 10.26
CA VAL A 220 3.48 -12.92 9.43
C VAL A 220 4.79 -13.18 10.17
N LEU A 221 4.89 -12.78 11.44
CA LEU A 221 6.08 -13.02 12.28
C LEU A 221 6.33 -14.53 12.49
N ALA A 222 5.28 -15.30 12.74
CA ALA A 222 5.39 -16.75 12.90
C ALA A 222 5.88 -17.46 11.63
N ARG A 223 5.63 -16.86 10.44
CA ARG A 223 6.10 -17.36 9.13
C ARG A 223 7.49 -16.85 8.75
N GLY A 224 8.16 -16.13 9.65
CA GLY A 224 9.55 -15.72 9.52
C GLY A 224 9.77 -14.32 8.99
N ALA A 225 8.72 -13.56 8.69
CA ALA A 225 8.73 -12.14 8.33
C ALA A 225 10.07 -11.68 7.69
N PRO A 226 10.35 -12.04 6.43
CA PRO A 226 11.63 -11.73 5.80
C PRO A 226 11.77 -10.23 5.46
N ASP A 227 10.66 -9.50 5.46
CA ASP A 227 10.58 -8.09 5.18
C ASP A 227 9.83 -7.31 6.26
N ASN A 228 9.83 -5.98 6.13
CA ASN A 228 8.93 -5.11 6.89
C ASN A 228 7.47 -5.48 6.59
N ALA A 229 6.60 -5.37 7.56
CA ALA A 229 5.21 -5.77 7.42
C ALA A 229 4.29 -4.69 7.99
N SER A 230 3.53 -4.06 7.12
CA SER A 230 2.66 -2.94 7.49
C SER A 230 1.26 -3.09 6.93
N LEU A 231 0.28 -2.72 7.73
CA LEU A 231 -1.13 -2.74 7.30
C LEU A 231 -1.96 -1.65 7.97
N ILE A 232 -3.04 -1.27 7.28
CA ILE A 232 -4.12 -0.43 7.81
C ILE A 232 -5.44 -1.14 7.53
N ILE A 233 -6.28 -1.29 8.56
CA ILE A 233 -7.67 -1.75 8.41
C ILE A 233 -8.59 -0.57 8.70
N VAL A 234 -9.48 -0.27 7.76
CA VAL A 234 -10.52 0.76 7.87
C VAL A 234 -11.88 0.10 7.75
N LYS A 235 -12.70 0.22 8.79
CA LYS A 235 -14.08 -0.28 8.81
C LYS A 235 -15.05 0.88 8.84
N ILE A 236 -16.07 0.83 7.98
CA ILE A 236 -17.16 1.80 7.95
C ILE A 236 -18.21 1.43 9.02
N ILE A 237 -18.53 2.40 9.89
CA ILE A 237 -19.52 2.27 10.97
C ILE A 237 -20.74 3.17 10.74
#